data_de7dcb184d3e98363f7be55875be4191
#
_entry.id   de7dcb184d3e98363f7be55875be4191
#
_cell.length_a   1.000
_cell.length_b   1.000
_cell.length_c   1.000
_cell.angle_alpha   90.00
_cell.angle_beta   90.00
_cell.angle_gamma   90.00
#
_symmetry.space_group_name_H-M   'P 1'
#
loop_
_entity.id
_entity.type
_entity.pdbx_description
1 polymer ?
#
loop_
_entity_poly.entity_id
_entity_poly.type
_entity_poly.pdbx_seq_one_letter_code
_entity_poly.pdbx_strand_id
1 'polypeptide(L)'
;MHKSSTLFIALLVAFALALGGCTAVAPAATNAGGGAAAAGSSEPVKLSVIHYFSDTLGKEAMGKIFEGFNAANPGIEAVDNSAGHEDFKTQILVTLAGDNPPDVFSYWAGARTQFVTDGGRLAPIDDFWKANDLDNVIPAGIADGASTYNGSKYLIPMGYHYVGMFYNPKVMADAGITTMPTTWDELMAAAETLKAAGVKPFALGSMNRWPAQFWFDYLMLRTAGPEYRAKLMAGEASYTDPEVMAVMEQWKTLVDNGYFVDKANAYDWTDAADQVAKGEAAMTLMGTWITGYWNGNNLKPGENYDFFPFPSMKEGVPNAALGPVDGFVMTAASQHKPESEKLLLYLLDPQVQADWAQAQGALAPSKKVDSSIYNPVMSKANQQVADAEVFAFNYDLATTPPMAEGGLNMFAQFMNDPSKYADYLAETEGVAKEVFKK
;
A
#
# COMPACT_ATOMS: atom_id res chain seq x y z
N MET A 1 20.13 -27.38 50.15
CA MET A 1 20.78 -28.72 50.06
C MET A 1 20.44 -29.25 48.68
N HIS A 2 21.27 -29.35 47.82
CA HIS A 2 22.39 -29.95 47.12
C HIS A 2 22.61 -29.13 45.83
N LYS A 3 23.64 -28.56 45.59
CA LYS A 3 25.00 -28.60 45.02
C LYS A 3 25.28 -29.75 44.06
N SER A 4 25.72 -29.40 42.84
CA SER A 4 26.86 -29.96 42.08
C SER A 4 26.75 -29.46 40.63
N SER A 5 27.60 -28.69 40.12
CA SER A 5 29.06 -28.71 39.76
C SER A 5 29.30 -29.12 38.31
N THR A 6 29.73 -28.16 37.55
CA THR A 6 30.84 -28.09 36.53
C THR A 6 31.29 -29.36 35.79
N LEU A 7 31.44 -29.25 34.45
CA LEU A 7 32.68 -29.68 33.80
C LEU A 7 32.97 -28.91 32.51
N PHE A 8 34.12 -28.21 32.48
CA PHE A 8 34.83 -27.67 31.31
C PHE A 8 35.56 -28.80 30.60
N ILE A 9 35.52 -28.84 29.26
CA ILE A 9 36.57 -29.51 28.48
C ILE A 9 36.97 -28.57 27.33
N ALA A 10 38.18 -28.03 27.49
CA ALA A 10 38.95 -27.38 26.43
C ALA A 10 39.73 -28.46 25.64
N LEU A 11 39.71 -28.41 24.32
CA LEU A 11 40.64 -29.17 23.50
C LEU A 11 41.38 -28.23 22.51
N LEU A 12 42.66 -28.00 22.82
CA LEU A 12 43.67 -27.45 21.95
C LEU A 12 44.19 -28.59 21.03
N VAL A 13 44.28 -28.35 19.73
CA VAL A 13 45.20 -29.10 18.87
C VAL A 13 46.00 -28.16 17.96
N ALA A 14 47.28 -28.40 17.97
CA ALA A 14 48.35 -27.57 17.46
C ALA A 14 48.62 -27.73 15.96
N PHE A 15 49.14 -26.64 15.40
CA PHE A 15 50.08 -26.40 14.33
C PHE A 15 50.88 -27.61 13.76
N ALA A 16 50.95 -27.68 12.44
CA ALA A 16 52.10 -28.23 11.71
C ALA A 16 52.35 -27.44 10.42
N LEU A 17 53.44 -26.70 10.43
CA LEU A 17 54.10 -26.12 9.25
C LEU A 17 54.83 -27.23 8.47
N ALA A 18 54.75 -27.22 7.15
CA ALA A 18 55.74 -27.86 6.27
C ALA A 18 56.14 -26.91 5.15
N LEU A 19 57.39 -26.50 5.21
CA LEU A 19 58.18 -25.80 4.18
C LEU A 19 58.73 -26.81 3.17
N GLY A 20 58.84 -26.41 1.91
CA GLY A 20 59.65 -27.07 0.88
C GLY A 20 59.05 -26.84 -0.51
N GLY A 21 59.73 -26.16 -1.37
CA GLY A 21 60.85 -26.26 -2.15
C GLY A 21 60.70 -25.52 -3.46
N CYS A 22 61.59 -24.60 -3.72
CA CYS A 22 61.79 -23.93 -5.03
C CYS A 22 62.33 -24.90 -6.07
N THR A 23 61.75 -24.94 -7.27
CA THR A 23 62.50 -25.35 -8.49
C THR A 23 62.21 -24.35 -9.61
N ALA A 24 63.30 -23.80 -10.12
CA ALA A 24 63.37 -22.95 -11.31
C ALA A 24 63.19 -23.81 -12.57
N VAL A 25 62.42 -23.34 -13.55
CA VAL A 25 62.38 -23.88 -14.91
C VAL A 25 62.47 -22.75 -15.92
N ALA A 26 63.33 -22.94 -16.89
CA ALA A 26 63.62 -22.06 -17.97
C ALA A 26 62.58 -21.92 -19.08
N PRO A 27 62.72 -20.95 -20.03
CA PRO A 27 61.64 -20.54 -20.92
C PRO A 27 61.53 -21.42 -22.17
N ALA A 28 60.35 -21.68 -22.66
CA ALA A 28 60.07 -22.25 -23.96
C ALA A 28 58.93 -21.55 -24.72
N ALA A 29 59.36 -21.03 -25.86
CA ALA A 29 58.65 -20.86 -27.13
C ALA A 29 57.24 -20.33 -27.22
N THR A 30 57.18 -19.18 -27.87
CA THR A 30 55.99 -18.57 -28.53
C THR A 30 55.25 -19.54 -29.45
N ASN A 31 53.92 -19.65 -29.23
CA ASN A 31 52.98 -19.97 -30.31
C ASN A 31 51.85 -18.95 -30.32
N ALA A 32 51.74 -18.18 -31.39
CA ALA A 32 50.63 -17.31 -31.70
C ALA A 32 49.44 -18.17 -32.11
N GLY A 33 48.52 -18.31 -31.19
CA GLY A 33 47.18 -18.87 -31.45
C GLY A 33 46.16 -17.88 -30.93
N GLY A 34 45.31 -17.32 -31.82
CA GLY A 34 44.25 -16.39 -31.46
C GLY A 34 43.30 -17.04 -30.47
N GLY A 35 43.47 -16.69 -29.22
CA GLY A 35 42.48 -16.98 -28.17
C GLY A 35 41.39 -15.95 -28.24
N ALA A 36 40.17 -16.37 -28.61
CA ALA A 36 38.98 -15.61 -28.28
C ALA A 36 39.03 -15.30 -26.78
N ALA A 37 39.03 -14.03 -26.46
CA ALA A 37 38.89 -13.60 -25.08
C ALA A 37 37.60 -14.26 -24.54
N ALA A 38 37.74 -15.19 -23.61
CA ALA A 38 36.65 -15.63 -22.81
C ALA A 38 36.06 -14.36 -22.14
N ALA A 39 34.87 -14.00 -22.52
CA ALA A 39 34.10 -12.98 -21.79
C ALA A 39 34.07 -13.47 -20.34
N GLY A 40 34.85 -12.85 -19.48
CA GLY A 40 34.77 -13.09 -18.05
C GLY A 40 33.36 -12.77 -17.62
N SER A 41 32.62 -13.75 -17.16
CA SER A 41 31.37 -13.54 -16.49
C SER A 41 31.71 -12.79 -15.21
N SER A 42 31.67 -11.45 -15.25
CA SER A 42 31.57 -10.67 -14.00
C SER A 42 30.31 -11.11 -13.27
N GLU A 43 30.41 -11.33 -11.96
CA GLU A 43 29.24 -11.58 -11.16
C GLU A 43 28.18 -10.47 -11.41
N PRO A 44 26.89 -10.81 -11.50
CA PRO A 44 25.86 -9.82 -11.72
C PRO A 44 25.85 -8.77 -10.59
N VAL A 45 25.51 -7.54 -10.93
CA VAL A 45 25.26 -6.48 -9.95
C VAL A 45 23.99 -6.86 -9.17
N LYS A 46 24.12 -6.96 -7.85
CA LYS A 46 22.98 -7.27 -6.97
C LYS A 46 22.28 -6.00 -6.53
N LEU A 47 21.04 -5.81 -6.98
CA LEU A 47 20.16 -4.75 -6.50
C LEU A 47 19.43 -5.23 -5.26
N SER A 48 19.60 -4.56 -4.14
CA SER A 48 18.79 -4.77 -2.94
C SER A 48 17.43 -4.10 -3.11
N VAL A 49 16.37 -4.91 -3.20
CA VAL A 49 15.00 -4.41 -3.34
C VAL A 49 14.20 -4.82 -2.11
N ILE A 50 13.55 -3.86 -1.44
CA ILE A 50 12.64 -4.14 -0.31
C ILE A 50 11.22 -3.76 -0.71
N HIS A 51 10.23 -4.64 -0.44
CA HIS A 51 8.83 -4.35 -0.69
C HIS A 51 7.91 -4.91 0.39
N TYR A 52 6.69 -4.35 0.49
CA TYR A 52 5.68 -4.73 1.50
C TYR A 52 4.58 -5.66 0.96
N PHE A 53 4.68 -6.09 -0.28
CA PHE A 53 3.72 -7.02 -0.89
C PHE A 53 4.02 -8.44 -0.40
N SER A 54 3.60 -8.73 0.83
CA SER A 54 3.95 -9.96 1.56
C SER A 54 2.80 -10.97 1.63
N ASP A 55 1.59 -10.60 1.19
CA ASP A 55 0.51 -11.56 0.97
C ASP A 55 0.88 -12.58 -0.12
N THR A 56 0.21 -13.73 -0.15
CA THR A 56 0.60 -14.83 -1.04
C THR A 56 0.65 -14.39 -2.50
N LEU A 57 -0.39 -13.71 -3.00
CA LEU A 57 -0.45 -13.31 -4.42
C LEU A 57 0.53 -12.18 -4.74
N GLY A 58 0.69 -11.20 -3.84
CA GLY A 58 1.65 -10.12 -4.01
C GLY A 58 3.08 -10.61 -4.06
N LYS A 59 3.43 -11.52 -3.17
CA LYS A 59 4.75 -12.14 -3.13
C LYS A 59 5.04 -12.97 -4.38
N GLU A 60 4.07 -13.79 -4.81
CA GLU A 60 4.21 -14.59 -6.04
C GLU A 60 4.31 -13.72 -7.29
N ALA A 61 3.49 -12.67 -7.40
CA ALA A 61 3.52 -11.76 -8.54
C ALA A 61 4.85 -10.98 -8.58
N MET A 62 5.34 -10.48 -7.45
CA MET A 62 6.59 -9.75 -7.36
C MET A 62 7.78 -10.67 -7.66
N GLY A 63 7.77 -11.92 -7.17
CA GLY A 63 8.77 -12.93 -7.50
C GLY A 63 8.86 -13.18 -9.01
N LYS A 64 7.73 -13.32 -9.71
CA LYS A 64 7.70 -13.46 -11.18
C LYS A 64 8.24 -12.23 -11.90
N ILE A 65 7.95 -11.03 -11.38
CA ILE A 65 8.47 -9.77 -11.93
C ILE A 65 10.00 -9.74 -11.83
N PHE A 66 10.58 -10.08 -10.68
CA PHE A 66 12.03 -10.12 -10.51
C PHE A 66 12.69 -11.23 -11.31
N GLU A 67 12.08 -12.41 -11.41
CA GLU A 67 12.55 -13.48 -12.30
C GLU A 67 12.61 -13.01 -13.76
N GLY A 68 11.55 -12.36 -14.24
CA GLY A 68 11.47 -11.80 -15.58
C GLY A 68 12.51 -10.69 -15.82
N PHE A 69 12.67 -9.78 -14.86
CA PHE A 69 13.69 -8.73 -14.92
C PHE A 69 15.10 -9.31 -14.98
N ASN A 70 15.43 -10.26 -14.12
CA ASN A 70 16.74 -10.91 -14.07
C ASN A 70 17.05 -11.67 -15.37
N ALA A 71 16.04 -12.34 -15.94
CA ALA A 71 16.19 -13.02 -17.23
C ALA A 71 16.44 -12.05 -18.40
N ALA A 72 15.79 -10.87 -18.38
CA ALA A 72 15.97 -9.83 -19.39
C ALA A 72 17.29 -9.04 -19.22
N ASN A 73 17.92 -9.08 -18.04
CA ASN A 73 19.11 -8.32 -17.70
C ASN A 73 20.19 -9.20 -17.05
N PRO A 74 20.86 -10.11 -17.81
CA PRO A 74 21.75 -11.14 -17.26
C PRO A 74 22.95 -10.61 -16.44
N GLY A 75 23.24 -9.30 -16.50
CA GLY A 75 24.26 -8.65 -15.67
C GLY A 75 23.75 -8.01 -14.39
N ILE A 76 22.45 -8.16 -14.06
CA ILE A 76 21.81 -7.57 -12.90
C ILE A 76 20.93 -8.63 -12.22
N GLU A 77 20.97 -8.68 -10.90
CA GLU A 77 20.12 -9.54 -10.08
C GLU A 77 19.31 -8.67 -9.11
N ALA A 78 18.02 -8.50 -9.35
CA ALA A 78 17.12 -7.93 -8.34
C ALA A 78 16.91 -8.97 -7.24
N VAL A 79 17.37 -8.63 -6.02
CA VAL A 79 17.25 -9.49 -4.83
C VAL A 79 16.01 -9.10 -4.06
N ASP A 80 15.04 -10.01 -3.99
CA ASP A 80 13.80 -9.83 -3.25
C ASP A 80 14.03 -9.90 -1.74
N ASN A 81 13.77 -8.80 -1.05
CA ASN A 81 13.78 -8.71 0.41
C ASN A 81 12.40 -8.24 0.91
N SER A 82 11.37 -9.04 0.72
CA SER A 82 10.02 -8.69 1.17
C SER A 82 9.93 -8.62 2.69
N ALA A 83 9.17 -7.66 3.20
CA ALA A 83 8.85 -7.48 4.60
C ALA A 83 7.33 -7.57 4.81
N GLY A 84 6.89 -7.96 6.03
CA GLY A 84 5.47 -7.90 6.40
C GLY A 84 4.94 -6.48 6.25
N HIS A 85 3.73 -6.33 5.72
CA HIS A 85 3.14 -5.03 5.40
C HIS A 85 3.18 -4.04 6.59
N GLU A 86 2.84 -4.49 7.80
CA GLU A 86 2.86 -3.63 8.99
C GLU A 86 4.28 -3.38 9.51
N ASP A 87 5.13 -4.42 9.49
CA ASP A 87 6.53 -4.31 9.91
C ASP A 87 7.33 -3.37 9.00
N PHE A 88 7.04 -3.40 7.70
CA PHE A 88 7.68 -2.55 6.69
C PHE A 88 7.58 -1.06 7.02
N LYS A 89 6.43 -0.60 7.55
CA LYS A 89 6.20 0.82 7.88
C LYS A 89 7.26 1.40 8.81
N THR A 90 7.75 0.60 9.74
CA THR A 90 8.82 1.01 10.68
C THR A 90 10.19 0.58 10.16
N GLN A 91 10.32 -0.64 9.65
CA GLN A 91 11.59 -1.21 9.20
C GLN A 91 12.23 -0.35 8.11
N ILE A 92 11.47 0.13 7.12
CA ILE A 92 12.03 0.91 6.01
C ILE A 92 12.66 2.22 6.50
N LEU A 93 12.03 2.92 7.45
CA LEU A 93 12.57 4.17 7.99
C LEU A 93 13.89 3.94 8.75
N VAL A 94 13.98 2.84 9.51
CA VAL A 94 15.21 2.44 10.21
C VAL A 94 16.29 2.07 9.19
N THR A 95 15.95 1.30 8.17
CA THR A 95 16.88 0.86 7.13
C THR A 95 17.42 2.05 6.32
N LEU A 96 16.57 3.02 5.97
CA LEU A 96 16.98 4.25 5.28
C LEU A 96 17.89 5.16 6.13
N ALA A 97 17.82 5.04 7.45
CA ALA A 97 18.70 5.78 8.37
C ALA A 97 20.03 5.07 8.64
N GLY A 98 20.13 3.77 8.31
CA GLY A 98 21.30 2.93 8.53
C GLY A 98 22.38 3.06 7.44
N ASP A 99 23.44 2.24 7.57
CA ASP A 99 24.62 2.28 6.68
C ASP A 99 24.40 1.55 5.35
N ASN A 100 23.42 0.67 5.26
CA ASN A 100 23.15 -0.15 4.09
C ASN A 100 21.68 -0.08 3.67
N PRO A 101 21.20 1.07 3.17
CA PRO A 101 19.85 1.19 2.65
C PRO A 101 19.69 0.36 1.37
N PRO A 102 18.46 -0.06 1.00
CA PRO A 102 18.20 -0.75 -0.26
C PRO A 102 18.49 0.17 -1.45
N ASP A 103 18.72 -0.38 -2.63
CA ASP A 103 18.82 0.40 -3.86
C ASP A 103 17.46 0.95 -4.28
N VAL A 104 16.42 0.09 -4.22
CA VAL A 104 15.04 0.40 -4.59
C VAL A 104 14.10 -0.17 -3.52
N PHE A 105 13.01 0.52 -3.26
CA PHE A 105 11.98 -0.04 -2.40
C PHE A 105 10.58 0.40 -2.84
N SER A 106 9.58 -0.44 -2.52
CA SER A 106 8.18 -0.06 -2.73
C SER A 106 7.75 0.98 -1.69
N TYR A 107 6.95 1.96 -2.11
CA TYR A 107 6.44 2.94 -1.17
C TYR A 107 5.08 3.50 -1.61
N TRP A 108 4.34 4.04 -0.64
CA TRP A 108 3.07 4.71 -0.90
C TRP A 108 3.31 6.16 -1.28
N ALA A 109 2.64 6.61 -2.33
CA ALA A 109 2.59 8.02 -2.71
C ALA A 109 1.93 8.88 -1.63
N GLY A 110 2.06 10.19 -1.76
CA GLY A 110 1.51 11.17 -0.84
C GLY A 110 2.49 11.57 0.26
N ALA A 111 1.98 11.91 1.44
CA ALA A 111 2.78 12.51 2.51
C ALA A 111 3.89 11.60 3.07
N ARG A 112 3.77 10.27 2.91
CA ARG A 112 4.85 9.35 3.28
C ARG A 112 6.06 9.51 2.37
N THR A 113 5.86 9.56 1.04
CA THR A 113 6.96 9.82 0.10
C THR A 113 7.51 11.23 0.27
N GLN A 114 6.65 12.24 0.48
CA GLN A 114 7.10 13.59 0.79
C GLN A 114 8.03 13.61 2.02
N PHE A 115 7.66 12.91 3.09
CA PHE A 115 8.44 12.86 4.34
C PHE A 115 9.86 12.30 4.13
N VAL A 116 10.00 11.21 3.39
CA VAL A 116 11.34 10.63 3.12
C VAL A 116 12.12 11.44 2.09
N THR A 117 11.42 12.12 1.17
CA THR A 117 12.02 13.08 0.22
C THR A 117 12.60 14.29 0.96
N ASP A 118 11.84 14.88 1.88
CA ASP A 118 12.29 16.00 2.71
C ASP A 118 13.49 15.62 3.59
N GLY A 119 13.55 14.36 4.01
CA GLY A 119 14.70 13.77 4.70
C GLY A 119 15.92 13.53 3.81
N GLY A 120 15.87 13.83 2.50
CA GLY A 120 16.96 13.61 1.55
C GLY A 120 17.30 12.12 1.31
N ARG A 121 16.33 11.22 1.53
CA ARG A 121 16.55 9.78 1.44
C ARG A 121 16.32 9.20 0.06
N LEU A 122 15.67 9.94 -0.83
CA LEU A 122 15.32 9.51 -2.19
C LEU A 122 16.19 10.21 -3.24
N ALA A 123 16.51 9.49 -4.31
CA ALA A 123 17.14 10.05 -5.49
C ALA A 123 16.06 10.60 -6.43
N PRO A 124 16.18 11.83 -6.94
CA PRO A 124 15.30 12.33 -7.98
C PRO A 124 15.54 11.54 -9.28
N ILE A 125 14.49 11.35 -10.05
CA ILE A 125 14.47 10.57 -11.30
C ILE A 125 14.02 11.42 -12.50
N ASP A 126 14.21 12.74 -12.47
CA ASP A 126 13.76 13.66 -13.54
C ASP A 126 14.40 13.36 -14.89
N ASP A 127 15.71 13.11 -14.91
CA ASP A 127 16.42 12.79 -16.14
C ASP A 127 15.96 11.43 -16.71
N PHE A 128 15.79 10.43 -15.86
CA PHE A 128 15.23 9.13 -16.23
C PHE A 128 13.79 9.28 -16.75
N TRP A 129 12.96 10.08 -16.08
CA TRP A 129 11.57 10.35 -16.44
C TRP A 129 11.49 10.95 -17.85
N LYS A 130 12.30 11.96 -18.11
CA LYS A 130 12.38 12.64 -19.40
C LYS A 130 12.96 11.73 -20.50
N ALA A 131 14.03 10.99 -20.20
CA ALA A 131 14.68 10.11 -21.18
C ALA A 131 13.76 8.99 -21.68
N ASN A 132 12.79 8.56 -20.86
CA ASN A 132 11.83 7.51 -21.18
C ASN A 132 10.43 8.04 -21.55
N ASP A 133 10.28 9.38 -21.71
CA ASP A 133 9.02 10.03 -22.12
C ASP A 133 7.83 9.63 -21.24
N LEU A 134 8.02 9.60 -19.92
CA LEU A 134 7.05 9.05 -18.98
C LEU A 134 5.79 9.91 -18.83
N ASP A 135 5.79 11.18 -19.19
CA ASP A 135 4.60 12.03 -19.27
C ASP A 135 3.59 11.51 -20.31
N ASN A 136 4.06 10.83 -21.36
CA ASN A 136 3.20 10.16 -22.32
C ASN A 136 2.75 8.76 -21.88
N VAL A 137 3.40 8.18 -20.88
CA VAL A 137 3.05 6.86 -20.33
C VAL A 137 2.10 6.97 -19.14
N ILE A 138 2.36 7.87 -18.22
CA ILE A 138 1.62 8.04 -16.97
C ILE A 138 0.64 9.22 -17.10
N PRO A 139 -0.65 9.08 -16.70
CA PRO A 139 -1.58 10.20 -16.69
C PRO A 139 -1.09 11.37 -15.84
N ALA A 140 -1.30 12.60 -16.29
CA ALA A 140 -0.82 13.81 -15.62
C ALA A 140 -1.24 13.88 -14.13
N GLY A 141 -2.49 13.55 -13.81
CA GLY A 141 -2.96 13.54 -12.42
C GLY A 141 -2.20 12.57 -11.51
N ILE A 142 -1.78 11.41 -12.03
CA ILE A 142 -0.93 10.45 -11.30
C ILE A 142 0.52 10.97 -11.26
N ALA A 143 1.04 11.47 -12.38
CA ALA A 143 2.40 12.01 -12.48
C ALA A 143 2.62 13.19 -11.51
N ASP A 144 1.63 14.06 -11.37
CA ASP A 144 1.71 15.23 -10.49
C ASP A 144 1.38 14.87 -9.03
N GLY A 145 0.33 14.09 -8.80
CA GLY A 145 -0.14 13.77 -7.44
C GLY A 145 0.65 12.67 -6.73
N ALA A 146 1.18 11.70 -7.47
CA ALA A 146 1.83 10.53 -6.89
C ALA A 146 3.35 10.48 -7.10
N SER A 147 3.88 11.10 -8.17
CA SER A 147 5.31 11.00 -8.50
C SER A 147 6.11 12.26 -8.22
N THR A 148 5.46 13.43 -8.06
CA THR A 148 6.14 14.73 -7.95
C THR A 148 6.18 15.22 -6.49
N TYR A 149 7.37 15.51 -5.99
CA TYR A 149 7.62 16.04 -4.65
C TYR A 149 8.68 17.14 -4.75
N ASN A 150 8.45 18.30 -4.12
CA ASN A 150 9.35 19.45 -4.17
C ASN A 150 9.77 19.88 -5.59
N GLY A 151 8.86 19.64 -6.56
CA GLY A 151 9.10 20.00 -7.97
C GLY A 151 9.92 19.01 -8.79
N SER A 152 10.33 17.87 -8.22
CA SER A 152 11.04 16.78 -8.90
C SER A 152 10.28 15.46 -8.84
N LYS A 153 10.61 14.53 -9.74
CA LYS A 153 10.04 13.19 -9.81
C LYS A 153 10.84 12.23 -8.93
N TYR A 154 10.16 11.38 -8.15
CA TYR A 154 10.79 10.43 -7.24
C TYR A 154 10.17 9.03 -7.27
N LEU A 155 8.89 8.89 -7.57
CA LEU A 155 8.16 7.64 -7.49
C LEU A 155 7.70 7.18 -8.87
N ILE A 156 7.97 5.91 -9.20
CA ILE A 156 7.39 5.22 -10.34
C ILE A 156 6.14 4.48 -9.86
N PRO A 157 4.93 4.85 -10.32
CA PRO A 157 3.70 4.22 -9.87
C PRO A 157 3.58 2.80 -10.46
N MET A 158 3.25 1.82 -9.61
CA MET A 158 3.05 0.43 -9.99
C MET A 158 1.59 0.05 -10.05
N GLY A 159 0.78 0.63 -9.20
CA GLY A 159 -0.65 0.41 -9.14
C GLY A 159 -1.34 1.48 -8.30
N TYR A 160 -2.65 1.62 -8.48
CA TYR A 160 -3.48 2.40 -7.58
C TYR A 160 -4.78 1.65 -7.29
N HIS A 161 -5.47 2.04 -6.23
CA HIS A 161 -6.65 1.35 -5.77
C HIS A 161 -7.79 2.34 -5.56
N TYR A 162 -9.01 1.81 -5.59
CA TYR A 162 -10.23 2.52 -5.26
C TYR A 162 -10.85 1.91 -4.00
N VAL A 163 -11.18 2.73 -3.02
CA VAL A 163 -11.91 2.31 -1.82
C VAL A 163 -13.41 2.43 -2.08
N GLY A 164 -14.15 1.35 -1.88
CA GLY A 164 -15.60 1.28 -2.09
C GLY A 164 -16.27 0.34 -1.11
N MET A 165 -17.62 0.33 -1.14
CA MET A 165 -18.44 -0.56 -0.32
C MET A 165 -18.54 -1.93 -1.00
N PHE A 166 -17.67 -2.85 -0.64
CA PHE A 166 -17.71 -4.23 -1.11
C PHE A 166 -18.80 -5.01 -0.36
N TYR A 167 -19.52 -5.87 -1.05
CA TYR A 167 -20.65 -6.60 -0.49
C TYR A 167 -20.79 -8.02 -1.03
N ASN A 168 -21.51 -8.85 -0.29
CA ASN A 168 -21.91 -10.20 -0.72
C ASN A 168 -23.27 -10.13 -1.42
N PRO A 169 -23.34 -10.37 -2.75
CA PRO A 169 -24.59 -10.27 -3.52
C PRO A 169 -25.70 -11.16 -3.01
N LYS A 170 -25.34 -12.38 -2.55
CA LYS A 170 -26.34 -13.32 -2.01
C LYS A 170 -26.95 -12.81 -0.71
N VAL A 171 -26.16 -12.29 0.19
CA VAL A 171 -26.64 -11.74 1.47
C VAL A 171 -27.59 -10.57 1.25
N MET A 172 -27.23 -9.66 0.32
CA MET A 172 -28.10 -8.53 -0.04
C MET A 172 -29.44 -9.01 -0.63
N ALA A 173 -29.39 -9.97 -1.58
CA ALA A 173 -30.57 -10.53 -2.20
C ALA A 173 -31.48 -11.27 -1.19
N ASP A 174 -30.90 -12.09 -0.31
CA ASP A 174 -31.64 -12.82 0.74
C ASP A 174 -32.35 -11.85 1.72
N ALA A 175 -31.78 -10.66 1.95
CA ALA A 175 -32.41 -9.59 2.73
C ALA A 175 -33.42 -8.75 1.91
N GLY A 176 -33.63 -9.06 0.63
CA GLY A 176 -34.55 -8.33 -0.26
C GLY A 176 -33.97 -7.01 -0.81
N ILE A 177 -32.66 -6.77 -0.66
CA ILE A 177 -31.98 -5.58 -1.18
C ILE A 177 -31.46 -5.89 -2.58
N THR A 178 -32.20 -5.46 -3.61
CA THR A 178 -31.90 -5.71 -5.02
C THR A 178 -31.29 -4.52 -5.75
N THR A 179 -31.39 -3.33 -5.16
CA THR A 179 -30.77 -2.09 -5.67
C THR A 179 -29.77 -1.59 -4.63
N MET A 180 -28.52 -1.35 -5.07
CA MET A 180 -27.48 -0.89 -4.16
C MET A 180 -27.66 0.58 -3.82
N PRO A 181 -27.39 0.97 -2.56
CA PRO A 181 -27.54 2.34 -2.10
C PRO A 181 -26.68 3.34 -2.89
N THR A 182 -27.27 4.46 -3.26
CA THR A 182 -26.59 5.59 -3.91
C THR A 182 -26.54 6.84 -3.02
N THR A 183 -27.44 6.88 -2.02
CA THR A 183 -27.52 7.94 -1.02
C THR A 183 -27.29 7.39 0.39
N TRP A 184 -26.93 8.27 1.31
CA TRP A 184 -26.76 7.92 2.72
C TRP A 184 -28.03 7.32 3.34
N ASP A 185 -29.18 7.92 3.06
CA ASP A 185 -30.46 7.44 3.60
C ASP A 185 -30.79 6.02 3.10
N GLU A 186 -30.49 5.73 1.83
CA GLU A 186 -30.63 4.37 1.27
C GLU A 186 -29.68 3.38 1.93
N LEU A 187 -28.43 3.80 2.24
CA LEU A 187 -27.48 2.96 2.97
C LEU A 187 -27.98 2.67 4.39
N MET A 188 -28.52 3.67 5.08
CA MET A 188 -29.09 3.47 6.42
C MET A 188 -30.31 2.54 6.39
N ALA A 189 -31.20 2.69 5.41
CA ALA A 189 -32.34 1.80 5.24
C ALA A 189 -31.90 0.35 4.95
N ALA A 190 -30.87 0.16 4.11
CA ALA A 190 -30.27 -1.14 3.85
C ALA A 190 -29.66 -1.74 5.13
N ALA A 191 -28.93 -0.95 5.93
CA ALA A 191 -28.36 -1.38 7.19
C ALA A 191 -29.42 -1.83 8.20
N GLU A 192 -30.53 -1.10 8.35
CA GLU A 192 -31.65 -1.51 9.21
C GLU A 192 -32.30 -2.80 8.71
N THR A 193 -32.49 -2.95 7.39
CA THR A 193 -33.02 -4.17 6.77
C THR A 193 -32.17 -5.39 7.07
N LEU A 194 -30.85 -5.27 6.90
CA LEU A 194 -29.89 -6.33 7.19
C LEU A 194 -29.88 -6.70 8.67
N LYS A 195 -29.85 -5.70 9.55
CA LYS A 195 -29.91 -5.90 11.01
C LYS A 195 -31.21 -6.61 11.42
N ALA A 196 -32.35 -6.23 10.86
CA ALA A 196 -33.64 -6.89 11.10
C ALA A 196 -33.65 -8.35 10.60
N ALA A 197 -32.89 -8.66 9.54
CA ALA A 197 -32.66 -10.03 9.05
C ALA A 197 -31.64 -10.82 9.88
N GLY A 198 -31.04 -10.22 10.93
CA GLY A 198 -30.04 -10.85 11.79
C GLY A 198 -28.63 -10.87 11.21
N VAL A 199 -28.35 -10.08 10.17
CA VAL A 199 -27.03 -9.95 9.55
C VAL A 199 -26.38 -8.65 9.98
N LYS A 200 -25.10 -8.67 10.34
CA LYS A 200 -24.34 -7.44 10.58
C LYS A 200 -24.19 -6.66 9.26
N PRO A 201 -24.60 -5.39 9.19
CA PRO A 201 -24.44 -4.58 7.99
C PRO A 201 -22.98 -4.45 7.54
N PHE A 202 -22.06 -4.14 8.48
CA PHE A 202 -20.67 -3.81 8.15
C PHE A 202 -19.69 -4.69 8.90
N ALA A 203 -18.80 -5.38 8.17
CA ALA A 203 -17.56 -5.91 8.69
C ALA A 203 -16.51 -4.81 8.72
N LEU A 204 -15.74 -4.78 9.80
CA LEU A 204 -14.55 -3.94 9.95
C LEU A 204 -13.50 -4.72 10.73
N GLY A 205 -12.33 -4.90 10.12
CA GLY A 205 -11.15 -5.47 10.76
C GLY A 205 -10.11 -4.37 10.92
N SER A 206 -10.02 -3.81 12.14
CA SER A 206 -9.22 -2.62 12.43
C SER A 206 -8.11 -2.88 13.46
N MET A 207 -7.63 -4.12 13.57
CA MET A 207 -6.51 -4.48 14.46
C MET A 207 -5.27 -3.64 14.15
N ASN A 208 -5.01 -3.38 12.88
CA ASN A 208 -3.91 -2.55 12.39
C ASN A 208 -4.31 -1.06 12.23
N ARG A 209 -5.45 -0.65 12.77
CA ARG A 209 -6.02 0.71 12.85
C ARG A 209 -6.41 1.33 11.49
N TRP A 210 -5.62 1.13 10.43
CA TRP A 210 -5.82 1.80 9.15
C TRP A 210 -7.16 1.48 8.44
N PRO A 211 -7.83 0.32 8.55
CA PRO A 211 -9.11 0.14 7.86
C PRO A 211 -10.22 1.07 8.34
N ALA A 212 -10.17 1.48 9.61
CA ALA A 212 -11.16 2.39 10.16
C ALA A 212 -11.10 3.80 9.55
N GLN A 213 -9.92 4.24 9.05
CA GLN A 213 -9.76 5.56 8.44
C GLN A 213 -10.68 5.80 7.24
N PHE A 214 -11.07 4.76 6.50
CA PHE A 214 -11.91 4.92 5.30
C PHE A 214 -13.29 5.45 5.63
N TRP A 215 -13.83 5.12 6.80
CA TRP A 215 -15.09 5.68 7.28
C TRP A 215 -14.95 7.17 7.56
N PHE A 216 -13.92 7.58 8.30
CA PHE A 216 -13.63 8.99 8.55
C PHE A 216 -13.42 9.75 7.24
N ASP A 217 -12.60 9.19 6.35
CA ASP A 217 -12.28 9.81 5.07
C ASP A 217 -13.53 10.07 4.22
N TYR A 218 -14.37 9.03 4.01
CA TYR A 218 -15.55 9.19 3.19
C TYR A 218 -16.63 10.07 3.85
N LEU A 219 -16.84 9.93 5.15
CA LEU A 219 -17.76 10.83 5.85
C LEU A 219 -17.31 12.29 5.70
N MET A 220 -16.01 12.55 5.82
CA MET A 220 -15.44 13.89 5.61
C MET A 220 -15.58 14.36 4.16
N LEU A 221 -15.18 13.53 3.19
CA LEU A 221 -15.24 13.84 1.77
C LEU A 221 -16.67 14.08 1.27
N ARG A 222 -17.68 13.38 1.84
CA ARG A 222 -19.09 13.48 1.43
C ARG A 222 -19.89 14.54 2.17
N THR A 223 -19.35 15.13 3.25
CA THR A 223 -20.06 16.17 4.05
C THR A 223 -19.35 17.52 4.01
N ALA A 224 -18.09 17.58 4.39
CA ALA A 224 -17.27 18.80 4.40
C ALA A 224 -16.58 19.06 3.04
N GLY A 225 -16.38 18.01 2.26
CA GLY A 225 -15.78 18.07 0.93
C GLY A 225 -14.27 17.92 0.90
N PRO A 226 -13.71 17.68 -0.31
CA PRO A 226 -12.29 17.38 -0.47
C PRO A 226 -11.37 18.56 -0.11
N GLU A 227 -11.82 19.81 -0.34
CA GLU A 227 -11.03 20.99 -0.01
C GLU A 227 -10.83 21.15 1.50
N TYR A 228 -11.90 21.01 2.30
CA TYR A 228 -11.81 21.09 3.74
C TYR A 228 -10.94 19.94 4.29
N ARG A 229 -11.16 18.71 3.77
CA ARG A 229 -10.34 17.57 4.17
C ARG A 229 -8.85 17.80 3.88
N ALA A 230 -8.51 18.37 2.71
CA ALA A 230 -7.12 18.69 2.38
C ALA A 230 -6.50 19.67 3.39
N LYS A 231 -7.24 20.71 3.79
CA LYS A 231 -6.81 21.64 4.85
C LYS A 231 -6.57 20.95 6.18
N LEU A 232 -7.46 20.03 6.58
CA LEU A 232 -7.30 19.25 7.81
C LEU A 232 -6.02 18.39 7.75
N MET A 233 -5.76 17.72 6.62
CA MET A 233 -4.55 16.89 6.42
C MET A 233 -3.26 17.70 6.41
N ALA A 234 -3.31 18.96 5.96
CA ALA A 234 -2.19 19.90 5.98
C ALA A 234 -2.02 20.62 7.34
N GLY A 235 -2.90 20.35 8.30
CA GLY A 235 -2.92 21.06 9.58
C GLY A 235 -3.42 22.50 9.45
N GLU A 236 -4.12 22.89 8.42
CA GLU A 236 -4.70 24.22 8.21
C GLU A 236 -6.12 24.36 8.77
N ALA A 237 -6.74 23.25 9.16
CA ALA A 237 -7.99 23.16 9.90
C ALA A 237 -7.79 22.40 11.21
N SER A 238 -8.73 22.48 12.15
CA SER A 238 -8.65 21.87 13.45
C SER A 238 -9.45 20.56 13.53
N TYR A 239 -8.92 19.58 14.26
CA TYR A 239 -9.67 18.37 14.58
C TYR A 239 -10.87 18.63 15.50
N THR A 240 -10.95 19.80 16.12
CA THR A 240 -12.09 20.21 16.95
C THR A 240 -13.08 21.13 16.23
N ASP A 241 -12.92 21.33 14.91
CA ASP A 241 -13.85 22.10 14.11
C ASP A 241 -15.24 21.41 14.01
N PRO A 242 -16.31 22.19 13.85
CA PRO A 242 -17.67 21.66 13.77
C PRO A 242 -17.86 20.58 12.68
N GLU A 243 -17.16 20.70 11.56
CA GLU A 243 -17.18 19.75 10.45
C GLU A 243 -16.67 18.37 10.88
N VAL A 244 -15.57 18.33 11.62
CA VAL A 244 -14.97 17.09 12.14
C VAL A 244 -15.86 16.47 13.22
N MET A 245 -16.37 17.33 14.14
CA MET A 245 -17.32 16.89 15.17
C MET A 245 -18.57 16.26 14.55
N ALA A 246 -19.14 16.85 13.51
CA ALA A 246 -20.31 16.33 12.82
C ALA A 246 -20.04 14.97 12.16
N VAL A 247 -18.87 14.78 11.56
CA VAL A 247 -18.45 13.48 10.98
C VAL A 247 -18.35 12.40 12.04
N MET A 248 -17.74 12.70 13.19
CA MET A 248 -17.63 11.72 14.28
C MET A 248 -18.99 11.37 14.90
N GLU A 249 -19.92 12.33 14.98
CA GLU A 249 -21.29 12.08 15.45
C GLU A 249 -22.05 11.16 14.48
N GLN A 250 -21.90 11.35 13.17
CA GLN A 250 -22.48 10.46 12.17
C GLN A 250 -21.91 9.04 12.28
N TRP A 251 -20.59 8.93 12.43
CA TRP A 251 -19.95 7.63 12.60
C TRP A 251 -20.37 6.96 13.92
N LYS A 252 -20.46 7.74 15.00
CA LYS A 252 -20.97 7.27 16.28
C LYS A 252 -22.37 6.68 16.16
N THR A 253 -23.24 7.30 15.38
CA THR A 253 -24.59 6.78 15.12
C THR A 253 -24.57 5.38 14.51
N LEU A 254 -23.63 5.07 13.61
CA LEU A 254 -23.49 3.74 13.03
C LEU A 254 -23.04 2.71 14.08
N VAL A 255 -22.12 3.09 14.96
CA VAL A 255 -21.62 2.20 16.03
C VAL A 255 -22.70 1.96 17.07
N ASP A 256 -23.39 3.00 17.53
CA ASP A 256 -24.47 2.92 18.53
C ASP A 256 -25.65 2.09 18.03
N ASN A 257 -25.95 2.16 16.73
CA ASN A 257 -26.96 1.32 16.10
C ASN A 257 -26.54 -0.15 15.98
N GLY A 258 -25.30 -0.48 16.31
CA GLY A 258 -24.78 -1.86 16.25
C GLY A 258 -24.65 -2.41 14.83
N TYR A 259 -24.39 -1.52 13.85
CA TYR A 259 -24.23 -1.92 12.45
C TYR A 259 -22.91 -2.61 12.17
N PHE A 260 -21.88 -2.35 12.96
CA PHE A 260 -20.58 -3.01 12.83
C PHE A 260 -20.56 -4.38 13.52
N VAL A 261 -19.68 -5.24 13.05
CA VAL A 261 -19.28 -6.45 13.78
C VAL A 261 -18.71 -6.07 15.14
N ASP A 262 -18.93 -6.93 16.12
CA ASP A 262 -18.46 -6.69 17.48
C ASP A 262 -16.94 -6.79 17.53
N LYS A 263 -16.26 -5.93 18.33
CA LYS A 263 -14.82 -5.95 18.53
C LYS A 263 -14.00 -5.77 17.24
N ALA A 264 -14.39 -4.82 16.39
CA ALA A 264 -13.72 -4.55 15.10
C ALA A 264 -12.18 -4.45 15.21
N ASN A 265 -11.65 -3.90 16.31
CA ASN A 265 -10.21 -3.80 16.55
C ASN A 265 -9.51 -5.13 16.90
N ALA A 266 -10.24 -6.24 17.01
CA ALA A 266 -9.66 -7.57 17.25
C ALA A 266 -9.44 -8.36 15.96
N TYR A 267 -9.93 -7.89 14.84
CA TYR A 267 -9.85 -8.55 13.54
C TYR A 267 -8.88 -7.81 12.61
N ASP A 268 -8.16 -8.59 11.82
CA ASP A 268 -7.46 -8.04 10.64
C ASP A 268 -8.46 -7.71 9.51
N TRP A 269 -8.03 -6.94 8.52
CA TRP A 269 -8.89 -6.63 7.38
C TRP A 269 -9.29 -7.87 6.57
N THR A 270 -8.43 -8.90 6.53
CA THR A 270 -8.71 -10.19 5.90
C THR A 270 -9.78 -10.98 6.65
N ASP A 271 -9.81 -10.91 7.98
CA ASP A 271 -10.89 -11.51 8.78
C ASP A 271 -12.24 -10.85 8.45
N ALA A 272 -12.27 -9.52 8.31
CA ALA A 272 -13.46 -8.79 7.91
C ALA A 272 -13.92 -9.14 6.47
N ALA A 273 -12.97 -9.28 5.55
CA ALA A 273 -13.23 -9.76 4.19
C ALA A 273 -13.85 -11.17 4.20
N ASP A 274 -13.33 -12.06 5.04
CA ASP A 274 -13.85 -13.41 5.23
C ASP A 274 -15.26 -13.44 5.81
N GLN A 275 -15.57 -12.56 6.77
CA GLN A 275 -16.92 -12.43 7.33
C GLN A 275 -17.94 -12.06 6.25
N VAL A 276 -17.57 -11.15 5.31
CA VAL A 276 -18.43 -10.81 4.18
C VAL A 276 -18.55 -11.99 3.21
N ALA A 277 -17.45 -12.65 2.88
CA ALA A 277 -17.46 -13.81 1.98
C ALA A 277 -18.33 -14.95 2.51
N LYS A 278 -18.31 -15.20 3.82
CA LYS A 278 -19.12 -16.22 4.50
C LYS A 278 -20.57 -15.79 4.76
N GLY A 279 -20.91 -14.53 4.56
CA GLY A 279 -22.25 -13.98 4.81
C GLY A 279 -22.54 -13.70 6.29
N GLU A 280 -21.52 -13.65 7.13
CA GLU A 280 -21.61 -13.25 8.54
C GLU A 280 -21.83 -11.74 8.69
N ALA A 281 -21.33 -10.97 7.73
CA ALA A 281 -21.64 -9.58 7.51
C ALA A 281 -21.97 -9.34 6.03
N ALA A 282 -22.72 -8.27 5.74
CA ALA A 282 -23.16 -8.00 4.38
C ALA A 282 -22.12 -7.24 3.55
N MET A 283 -21.43 -6.27 4.16
CA MET A 283 -20.59 -5.30 3.46
C MET A 283 -19.29 -5.01 4.24
N THR A 284 -18.27 -4.51 3.53
CA THR A 284 -17.08 -3.90 4.13
C THR A 284 -16.60 -2.73 3.28
N LEU A 285 -16.16 -1.65 3.91
CA LEU A 285 -15.55 -0.50 3.24
C LEU A 285 -14.05 -0.77 3.10
N MET A 286 -13.59 -1.06 1.87
CA MET A 286 -12.23 -1.52 1.62
C MET A 286 -11.74 -1.09 0.24
N GLY A 287 -10.45 -1.17 0.03
CA GLY A 287 -9.86 -0.93 -1.29
C GLY A 287 -9.90 -2.15 -2.21
N THR A 288 -9.73 -1.90 -3.50
CA THR A 288 -9.83 -2.94 -4.54
C THR A 288 -8.85 -4.10 -4.37
N TRP A 289 -7.78 -3.99 -3.57
CA TRP A 289 -6.91 -5.13 -3.21
C TRP A 289 -7.67 -6.30 -2.58
N ILE A 290 -8.83 -6.06 -1.95
CA ILE A 290 -9.70 -7.13 -1.44
C ILE A 290 -10.10 -8.10 -2.56
N THR A 291 -10.19 -7.64 -3.81
CA THR A 291 -10.52 -8.50 -4.95
C THR A 291 -9.41 -9.48 -5.27
N GLY A 292 -8.14 -9.06 -5.15
CA GLY A 292 -6.99 -9.95 -5.25
C GLY A 292 -7.03 -11.03 -4.18
N TYR A 293 -7.26 -10.64 -2.91
CA TYR A 293 -7.41 -11.58 -1.81
C TYR A 293 -8.55 -12.59 -2.04
N TRP A 294 -9.72 -12.13 -2.44
CA TRP A 294 -10.86 -13.02 -2.70
C TRP A 294 -10.66 -13.92 -3.91
N ASN A 295 -10.07 -13.41 -5.01
CA ASN A 295 -9.74 -14.22 -6.19
C ASN A 295 -8.73 -15.33 -5.83
N GLY A 296 -7.74 -15.03 -5.00
CA GLY A 296 -6.78 -16.01 -4.47
C GLY A 296 -7.45 -17.09 -3.62
N ASN A 297 -8.60 -16.78 -3.01
CA ASN A 297 -9.43 -17.72 -2.28
C ASN A 297 -10.56 -18.35 -3.14
N ASN A 298 -10.44 -18.27 -4.47
CA ASN A 298 -11.38 -18.82 -5.47
C ASN A 298 -12.79 -18.20 -5.43
N LEU A 299 -12.96 -17.01 -4.89
CA LEU A 299 -14.20 -16.25 -5.02
C LEU A 299 -14.25 -15.54 -6.36
N LYS A 300 -15.46 -15.40 -6.91
CA LYS A 300 -15.67 -14.88 -8.26
C LYS A 300 -16.33 -13.50 -8.23
N PRO A 301 -15.79 -12.51 -8.98
CA PRO A 301 -16.39 -11.20 -9.10
C PRO A 301 -17.80 -11.26 -9.72
N GLY A 302 -18.73 -10.50 -9.18
CA GLY A 302 -20.12 -10.45 -9.59
C GLY A 302 -20.99 -11.62 -9.10
N GLU A 303 -20.39 -12.72 -8.63
CA GLU A 303 -21.08 -13.88 -8.07
C GLU A 303 -20.99 -13.93 -6.55
N ASN A 304 -19.76 -13.92 -6.02
CA ASN A 304 -19.50 -14.01 -4.60
C ASN A 304 -19.28 -12.64 -3.93
N TYR A 305 -18.83 -11.68 -4.69
CA TYR A 305 -18.64 -10.30 -4.25
C TYR A 305 -18.85 -9.30 -5.39
N ASP A 306 -19.27 -8.12 -5.04
CA ASP A 306 -19.32 -6.95 -5.90
C ASP A 306 -19.11 -5.70 -5.04
N PHE A 307 -19.12 -4.49 -5.61
CA PHE A 307 -19.07 -3.26 -4.84
C PHE A 307 -20.00 -2.19 -5.41
N PHE A 308 -20.30 -1.18 -4.59
CA PHE A 308 -20.88 0.09 -5.00
C PHE A 308 -20.07 1.24 -4.40
N PRO A 309 -20.09 2.44 -5.04
CA PRO A 309 -19.42 3.61 -4.51
C PRO A 309 -19.95 4.01 -3.14
N PHE A 310 -19.11 4.59 -2.28
CA PHE A 310 -19.60 5.16 -1.03
C PHE A 310 -20.67 6.22 -1.35
N PRO A 311 -21.89 6.13 -0.76
CA PRO A 311 -23.03 6.93 -1.14
C PRO A 311 -22.82 8.43 -0.97
N SER A 312 -23.58 9.22 -1.74
CA SER A 312 -23.66 10.66 -1.55
C SER A 312 -24.37 11.01 -0.23
N MET A 313 -23.90 12.07 0.45
CA MET A 313 -24.45 12.50 1.75
C MET A 313 -24.99 13.93 1.69
N LYS A 314 -24.40 14.78 0.87
CA LYS A 314 -24.76 16.19 0.77
C LYS A 314 -24.69 16.63 -0.69
N GLU A 315 -25.75 17.28 -1.15
CA GLU A 315 -25.81 17.86 -2.50
C GLU A 315 -24.76 18.96 -2.68
N GLY A 316 -24.17 19.02 -3.87
CA GLY A 316 -23.16 20.04 -4.23
C GLY A 316 -21.75 19.79 -3.69
N VAL A 317 -21.52 18.67 -2.98
CA VAL A 317 -20.17 18.26 -2.62
C VAL A 317 -19.53 17.51 -3.80
N PRO A 318 -18.32 17.89 -4.23
CA PRO A 318 -17.63 17.25 -5.35
C PRO A 318 -17.46 15.75 -5.13
N ASN A 319 -17.62 14.96 -6.19
CA ASN A 319 -17.39 13.53 -6.12
C ASN A 319 -15.89 13.24 -6.01
N ALA A 320 -15.48 12.63 -4.92
CA ALA A 320 -14.10 12.23 -4.69
C ALA A 320 -13.97 10.69 -4.68
N ALA A 321 -12.99 10.18 -5.42
CA ALA A 321 -12.47 8.83 -5.25
C ALA A 321 -11.41 8.83 -4.14
N LEU A 322 -11.35 7.76 -3.38
CA LEU A 322 -10.39 7.54 -2.30
C LEU A 322 -9.55 6.31 -2.59
N GLY A 323 -8.25 6.38 -2.39
CA GLY A 323 -7.38 5.21 -2.53
C GLY A 323 -5.90 5.52 -2.41
N PRO A 324 -5.05 4.51 -2.21
CA PRO A 324 -3.61 4.64 -2.30
C PRO A 324 -3.12 4.57 -3.75
N VAL A 325 -1.93 5.11 -3.98
CA VAL A 325 -1.08 4.80 -5.13
C VAL A 325 0.19 4.15 -4.60
N ASP A 326 0.46 2.94 -5.06
CA ASP A 326 1.66 2.18 -4.74
C ASP A 326 2.70 2.35 -5.85
N GLY A 327 3.95 2.48 -5.46
CA GLY A 327 5.02 2.63 -6.43
C GLY A 327 6.36 2.19 -5.91
N PHE A 328 7.39 2.46 -6.68
CA PHE A 328 8.79 2.20 -6.33
C PHE A 328 9.60 3.47 -6.38
N VAL A 329 10.52 3.60 -5.45
CA VAL A 329 11.44 4.73 -5.32
C VAL A 329 12.88 4.24 -5.23
N MET A 330 13.82 5.06 -5.72
CA MET A 330 15.26 4.80 -5.62
C MET A 330 15.83 5.57 -4.45
N THR A 331 16.72 4.93 -3.66
CA THR A 331 17.38 5.63 -2.55
C THR A 331 18.47 6.57 -3.04
N ALA A 332 18.66 7.68 -2.34
CA ALA A 332 19.73 8.63 -2.62
C ALA A 332 21.12 7.99 -2.49
N ALA A 333 21.26 7.05 -1.57
CA ALA A 333 22.50 6.37 -1.24
C ALA A 333 22.85 5.18 -2.17
N SER A 334 21.93 4.76 -3.06
CA SER A 334 22.18 3.66 -4.00
C SER A 334 23.47 3.91 -4.81
N GLN A 335 24.33 2.89 -4.85
CA GLN A 335 25.54 2.86 -5.67
C GLN A 335 25.27 2.27 -7.06
N HIS A 336 24.06 1.75 -7.29
CA HIS A 336 23.63 1.03 -8.50
C HIS A 336 22.49 1.76 -9.21
N LYS A 337 22.57 3.11 -9.31
CA LYS A 337 21.50 3.95 -9.90
C LYS A 337 21.15 3.57 -11.34
N PRO A 338 22.12 3.33 -12.25
CA PRO A 338 21.79 2.91 -13.61
C PRO A 338 21.06 1.57 -13.70
N GLU A 339 21.40 0.63 -12.83
CA GLU A 339 20.74 -0.67 -12.73
C GLU A 339 19.36 -0.56 -12.09
N SER A 340 19.24 0.30 -11.07
CA SER A 340 17.95 0.65 -10.45
C SER A 340 16.98 1.28 -11.44
N GLU A 341 17.45 2.20 -12.30
CA GLU A 341 16.64 2.80 -13.36
C GLU A 341 16.13 1.75 -14.36
N LYS A 342 16.92 0.72 -14.68
CA LYS A 342 16.46 -0.38 -15.53
C LYS A 342 15.33 -1.18 -14.87
N LEU A 343 15.42 -1.42 -13.56
CA LEU A 343 14.34 -2.06 -12.81
C LEU A 343 13.08 -1.18 -12.81
N LEU A 344 13.24 0.11 -12.51
CA LEU A 344 12.12 1.05 -12.53
C LEU A 344 11.43 1.13 -13.92
N LEU A 345 12.21 1.07 -14.99
CA LEU A 345 11.66 1.02 -16.36
C LEU A 345 10.93 -0.29 -16.64
N TYR A 346 11.49 -1.43 -16.17
CA TYR A 346 10.84 -2.74 -16.31
C TYR A 346 9.50 -2.83 -15.59
N LEU A 347 9.38 -2.19 -14.42
CA LEU A 347 8.11 -2.09 -13.69
C LEU A 347 7.04 -1.27 -14.43
N LEU A 348 7.41 -0.49 -15.44
CA LEU A 348 6.49 0.26 -16.31
C LEU A 348 6.11 -0.50 -17.59
N ASP A 349 6.67 -1.69 -17.81
CA ASP A 349 6.26 -2.52 -18.94
C ASP A 349 4.75 -2.80 -18.87
N PRO A 350 3.99 -2.60 -19.96
CA PRO A 350 2.54 -2.76 -19.93
C PRO A 350 2.07 -4.16 -19.49
N GLN A 351 2.83 -5.22 -19.85
CA GLN A 351 2.47 -6.58 -19.44
C GLN A 351 2.75 -6.80 -17.96
N VAL A 352 3.88 -6.29 -17.45
CA VAL A 352 4.22 -6.34 -16.01
C VAL A 352 3.15 -5.64 -15.18
N GLN A 353 2.70 -4.45 -15.61
CA GLN A 353 1.64 -3.73 -14.91
C GLN A 353 0.27 -4.41 -15.02
N ALA A 354 -0.03 -5.04 -16.17
CA ALA A 354 -1.26 -5.80 -16.35
C ALA A 354 -1.30 -7.02 -15.42
N ASP A 355 -0.23 -7.80 -15.39
CA ASP A 355 -0.11 -8.98 -14.54
C ASP A 355 -0.20 -8.61 -13.05
N TRP A 356 0.48 -7.52 -12.66
CA TRP A 356 0.39 -6.96 -11.31
C TRP A 356 -1.03 -6.53 -10.94
N ALA A 357 -1.68 -5.76 -11.83
CA ALA A 357 -3.03 -5.26 -11.61
C ALA A 357 -4.03 -6.41 -11.40
N GLN A 358 -3.93 -7.48 -12.18
CA GLN A 358 -4.79 -8.66 -12.04
C GLN A 358 -4.51 -9.44 -10.75
N ALA A 359 -3.23 -9.60 -10.36
CA ALA A 359 -2.86 -10.33 -9.16
C ALA A 359 -3.30 -9.60 -7.88
N GLN A 360 -3.14 -8.27 -7.85
CA GLN A 360 -3.36 -7.47 -6.65
C GLN A 360 -4.71 -6.75 -6.60
N GLY A 361 -5.58 -6.92 -7.61
CA GLY A 361 -6.81 -6.12 -7.68
C GLY A 361 -6.50 -4.62 -7.75
N ALA A 362 -5.42 -4.25 -8.42
CA ALA A 362 -5.00 -2.87 -8.64
C ALA A 362 -5.51 -2.35 -9.98
N LEU A 363 -5.47 -1.04 -10.14
CA LEU A 363 -5.62 -0.34 -11.40
C LEU A 363 -4.22 0.06 -11.90
N ALA A 364 -3.94 -0.23 -13.17
CA ALA A 364 -2.65 0.06 -13.78
C ALA A 364 -2.51 1.55 -14.07
N PRO A 365 -1.42 2.20 -13.63
CA PRO A 365 -1.20 3.63 -13.88
C PRO A 365 -0.76 3.95 -15.31
N SER A 366 -0.28 2.98 -16.09
CA SER A 366 0.19 3.21 -17.45
C SER A 366 -0.98 3.32 -18.45
N LYS A 367 -1.00 4.38 -19.25
CA LYS A 367 -1.91 4.56 -20.41
C LYS A 367 -1.76 3.47 -21.48
N LYS A 368 -0.67 2.69 -21.44
CA LYS A 368 -0.37 1.62 -22.39
C LYS A 368 -1.01 0.28 -22.03
N VAL A 369 -1.56 0.17 -20.81
CA VAL A 369 -2.29 -1.03 -20.39
C VAL A 369 -3.72 -0.95 -20.90
N ASP A 370 -4.15 -1.99 -21.62
CA ASP A 370 -5.53 -2.08 -22.13
C ASP A 370 -6.49 -2.39 -20.96
N SER A 371 -7.55 -1.60 -20.85
CA SER A 371 -8.57 -1.79 -19.80
C SER A 371 -9.37 -3.10 -19.91
N SER A 372 -9.27 -3.81 -21.05
CA SER A 372 -9.88 -5.14 -21.22
C SER A 372 -9.32 -6.22 -20.29
N ILE A 373 -8.17 -5.95 -19.60
CA ILE A 373 -7.65 -6.84 -18.56
C ILE A 373 -8.56 -6.93 -17.33
N TYR A 374 -9.43 -5.94 -17.12
CA TYR A 374 -10.24 -5.84 -15.93
C TYR A 374 -11.51 -6.70 -16.02
N ASN A 375 -11.79 -7.46 -14.97
CA ASN A 375 -13.10 -8.08 -14.79
C ASN A 375 -14.20 -7.01 -14.56
N PRO A 376 -15.49 -7.35 -14.59
CA PRO A 376 -16.56 -6.36 -14.46
C PRO A 376 -16.51 -5.52 -13.18
N VAL A 377 -16.04 -6.08 -12.05
CA VAL A 377 -15.91 -5.36 -10.77
C VAL A 377 -14.79 -4.34 -10.86
N MET A 378 -13.63 -4.73 -11.38
CA MET A 378 -12.49 -3.83 -11.56
C MET A 378 -12.75 -2.78 -12.65
N SER A 379 -13.49 -3.10 -13.69
CA SER A 379 -13.92 -2.13 -14.70
C SER A 379 -14.81 -1.03 -14.09
N LYS A 380 -15.72 -1.38 -13.16
CA LYS A 380 -16.49 -0.40 -12.40
C LYS A 380 -15.58 0.48 -11.53
N ALA A 381 -14.60 -0.10 -10.84
CA ALA A 381 -13.65 0.66 -10.02
C ALA A 381 -12.84 1.66 -10.87
N ASN A 382 -12.34 1.23 -12.03
CA ASN A 382 -11.65 2.10 -12.97
C ASN A 382 -12.54 3.27 -13.43
N GLN A 383 -13.82 3.00 -13.72
CA GLN A 383 -14.79 4.04 -14.08
C GLN A 383 -15.03 5.03 -12.93
N GLN A 384 -15.15 4.54 -11.67
CA GLN A 384 -15.32 5.44 -10.52
C GLN A 384 -14.17 6.41 -10.34
N VAL A 385 -12.94 5.98 -10.59
CA VAL A 385 -11.78 6.88 -10.54
C VAL A 385 -11.80 7.84 -11.72
N ALA A 386 -12.18 7.39 -12.92
CA ALA A 386 -12.25 8.24 -14.11
C ALA A 386 -13.34 9.33 -13.99
N ASP A 387 -14.46 9.03 -13.33
CA ASP A 387 -15.58 9.95 -13.15
C ASP A 387 -15.43 10.86 -11.92
N ALA A 388 -14.43 10.63 -11.08
CA ALA A 388 -14.19 11.42 -9.89
C ALA A 388 -13.59 12.80 -10.24
N GLU A 389 -14.13 13.85 -9.62
CA GLU A 389 -13.58 15.21 -9.73
C GLU A 389 -12.24 15.34 -8.98
N VAL A 390 -12.07 14.54 -7.91
CA VAL A 390 -10.88 14.53 -7.06
C VAL A 390 -10.49 13.08 -6.74
N PHE A 391 -9.20 12.77 -6.83
CA PHE A 391 -8.62 11.56 -6.23
C PHE A 391 -7.93 11.95 -4.93
N ALA A 392 -8.42 11.41 -3.81
CA ALA A 392 -7.89 11.68 -2.48
C ALA A 392 -7.07 10.48 -1.98
N PHE A 393 -5.90 10.73 -1.40
CA PHE A 393 -5.17 9.71 -0.67
C PHE A 393 -5.88 9.37 0.65
N ASN A 394 -5.74 8.13 1.11
CA ASN A 394 -6.19 7.71 2.44
C ASN A 394 -5.61 8.61 3.52
N TYR A 395 -6.25 8.71 4.66
CA TYR A 395 -5.85 9.55 5.78
C TYR A 395 -4.35 9.43 6.11
N ASP A 396 -3.85 8.20 6.27
CA ASP A 396 -2.46 7.94 6.65
C ASP A 396 -1.42 8.18 5.55
N LEU A 397 -1.89 8.46 4.32
CA LEU A 397 -1.08 8.86 3.18
C LEU A 397 -1.26 10.34 2.82
N ALA A 398 -2.33 10.96 3.32
CA ALA A 398 -2.67 12.35 3.04
C ALA A 398 -2.04 13.34 4.03
N THR A 399 -1.56 12.86 5.18
CA THR A 399 -0.88 13.69 6.19
C THR A 399 0.47 13.08 6.59
N THR A 400 1.30 13.86 7.29
CA THR A 400 2.65 13.43 7.71
C THR A 400 2.59 12.18 8.62
N PRO A 401 3.58 11.28 8.57
CA PRO A 401 3.55 10.05 9.37
C PRO A 401 3.28 10.26 10.87
N PRO A 402 3.86 11.27 11.57
CA PRO A 402 3.52 11.50 12.96
C PRO A 402 2.05 11.89 13.20
N MET A 403 1.46 12.67 12.29
CA MET A 403 0.04 13.02 12.35
C MET A 403 -0.85 11.83 12.02
N ALA A 404 -0.46 11.04 11.02
CA ALA A 404 -1.15 9.82 10.64
C ALA A 404 -1.27 8.85 11.84
N GLU A 405 -0.19 8.63 12.58
CA GLU A 405 -0.22 7.80 13.79
C GLU A 405 -1.20 8.33 14.85
N GLY A 406 -1.23 9.65 15.07
CA GLY A 406 -2.20 10.28 15.97
C GLY A 406 -3.65 10.00 15.57
N GLY A 407 -3.98 10.19 14.29
CA GLY A 407 -5.33 9.93 13.78
C GLY A 407 -5.72 8.45 13.77
N LEU A 408 -4.80 7.56 13.38
CA LEU A 408 -5.06 6.11 13.43
C LEU A 408 -5.33 5.62 14.87
N ASN A 409 -4.63 6.19 15.86
CA ASN A 409 -4.90 5.91 17.27
C ASN A 409 -6.30 6.43 17.68
N MET A 410 -6.66 7.63 17.23
CA MET A 410 -7.98 8.22 17.48
C MET A 410 -9.10 7.33 16.91
N PHE A 411 -8.98 6.81 15.68
CA PHE A 411 -9.95 5.91 15.09
C PHE A 411 -10.09 4.60 15.88
N ALA A 412 -8.97 4.02 16.34
CA ALA A 412 -9.00 2.80 17.15
C ALA A 412 -9.65 3.04 18.52
N GLN A 413 -9.37 4.16 19.18
CA GLN A 413 -10.01 4.55 20.44
C GLN A 413 -11.51 4.76 20.23
N PHE A 414 -11.89 5.45 19.17
CA PHE A 414 -13.27 5.70 18.81
C PHE A 414 -14.06 4.40 18.59
N MET A 415 -13.53 3.43 17.86
CA MET A 415 -14.18 2.14 17.65
C MET A 415 -14.36 1.32 18.94
N ASN A 416 -13.56 1.58 19.99
CA ASN A 416 -13.70 0.95 21.30
C ASN A 416 -14.73 1.67 22.19
N ASP A 417 -14.75 3.00 22.17
CA ASP A 417 -15.68 3.82 22.98
C ASP A 417 -16.05 5.11 22.22
N PRO A 418 -17.05 5.07 21.33
CA PRO A 418 -17.44 6.24 20.54
C PRO A 418 -18.03 7.38 21.38
N SER A 419 -18.40 7.14 22.65
CA SER A 419 -18.97 8.18 23.50
C SER A 419 -17.98 9.30 23.86
N LYS A 420 -16.67 9.02 23.74
CA LYS A 420 -15.57 9.95 24.07
C LYS A 420 -14.95 10.63 22.86
N TYR A 421 -15.61 10.60 21.70
CA TYR A 421 -15.01 11.11 20.46
C TYR A 421 -14.52 12.56 20.58
N ALA A 422 -15.19 13.41 21.36
CA ALA A 422 -14.76 14.80 21.56
C ALA A 422 -13.41 14.90 22.31
N ASP A 423 -13.17 14.01 23.28
CA ASP A 423 -11.89 13.95 24.01
C ASP A 423 -10.78 13.46 23.06
N TYR A 424 -11.05 12.43 22.27
CA TYR A 424 -10.08 11.90 21.28
C TYR A 424 -9.73 12.92 20.20
N LEU A 425 -10.71 13.72 19.74
CA LEU A 425 -10.46 14.81 18.80
C LEU A 425 -9.59 15.90 19.43
N ALA A 426 -9.81 16.24 20.72
CA ALA A 426 -8.98 17.22 21.45
C ALA A 426 -7.53 16.71 21.63
N GLU A 427 -7.33 15.42 21.91
CA GLU A 427 -6.00 14.80 21.97
C GLU A 427 -5.31 14.86 20.60
N THR A 428 -6.05 14.51 19.53
CA THR A 428 -5.53 14.55 18.15
C THR A 428 -5.19 15.97 17.70
N GLU A 429 -5.96 16.97 18.10
CA GLU A 429 -5.65 18.37 17.89
C GLU A 429 -4.35 18.78 18.61
N GLY A 430 -4.09 18.22 19.80
CA GLY A 430 -2.80 18.39 20.50
C GLY A 430 -1.64 17.88 19.66
N VAL A 431 -1.76 16.69 19.09
CA VAL A 431 -0.76 16.12 18.16
C VAL A 431 -0.58 17.01 16.93
N ALA A 432 -1.68 17.48 16.33
CA ALA A 432 -1.63 18.36 15.15
C ALA A 432 -0.85 19.65 15.42
N LYS A 433 -1.07 20.28 16.60
CA LYS A 433 -0.33 21.48 17.01
C LYS A 433 1.17 21.25 17.16
N GLU A 434 1.57 20.09 17.69
CA GLU A 434 2.97 19.73 17.82
C GLU A 434 3.61 19.43 16.44
N VAL A 435 2.94 18.66 15.62
CA VAL A 435 3.45 18.21 14.30
C VAL A 435 3.59 19.37 13.32
N PHE A 436 2.57 20.22 13.25
CA PHE A 436 2.56 21.34 12.33
C PHE A 436 3.11 22.65 12.95
N LYS A 437 3.62 22.59 14.17
CA LYS A 437 4.25 23.73 14.88
C LYS A 437 3.40 25.00 14.87
N LYS A 438 2.12 24.85 15.23
CA LYS A 438 1.15 25.94 15.34
C LYS A 438 1.08 26.53 16.75
#